data_71e4261f928e9f1eaef1e545e008e542
#
_entry.id   71e4261f928e9f1eaef1e545e008e542
#
_cell.length_a   1.000
_cell.length_b   1.000
_cell.length_c   1.000
_cell.angle_alpha   90.00
_cell.angle_beta   90.00
_cell.angle_gamma   90.00
#
_symmetry.space_group_name_H-M   'P 1'
#
loop_
_entity.id
_entity.type
_entity.pdbx_description
1 polymer ?
#
loop_
_entity_poly.entity_id
_entity_poly.type
_entity_poly.pdbx_seq_one_letter_code
_entity_poly.pdbx_strand_id
1 'polypeptide(L)'
;MTLRLNRRDFVAGSALLAGTALALGPVRVEAATLAAPEIDRLTIRVLVDSGHELFLDKTDHPMVKVERSGIGIIGGSAALAGINSQWGLSLYIESTAAGVTRRQMLDFGLTPDVLVNNATLLGVDPATLDGLILSHGHGDHYGGLIGFIAKHRAALRPDIALVVGGEDNFCWQYVKKPDGKFTEFGVLDRADLKRLHVPWSTAEEPRLIGDQAISTGRIARESIEKVLPNTYVQYGMHDGAGCDAGHFTAAERQGEIVPNQHWHEHATCFNLRGRGLVVISSCGHAGIINSVKTAQKVTGINKVHAIIGGFHLYPAKADYVAEIVQGIKALDPDVVIPMHCSGVNFVAAAHEMMPDKLVTSTTGNRFTLGV
;
A
#
# COMPACT_ATOMS: atom_id res chain seq x y z
N MET A 1 -21.92 -49.77 -37.30
CA MET A 1 -22.38 -50.81 -36.34
C MET A 1 -22.38 -50.15 -34.96
N THR A 2 -23.56 -49.66 -34.58
CA THR A 2 -23.77 -48.80 -33.41
C THR A 2 -24.33 -49.65 -32.28
N LEU A 3 -23.56 -49.89 -31.23
CA LEU A 3 -24.02 -50.57 -30.01
C LEU A 3 -24.76 -49.58 -29.12
N ARG A 4 -26.09 -49.80 -28.97
CA ARG A 4 -26.91 -49.13 -27.93
C ARG A 4 -26.84 -49.98 -26.67
N LEU A 5 -26.29 -49.46 -25.59
CA LEU A 5 -26.41 -50.02 -24.25
C LEU A 5 -27.73 -49.60 -23.58
N ASN A 6 -28.48 -50.63 -23.12
CA ASN A 6 -29.80 -50.50 -22.54
C ASN A 6 -29.69 -50.42 -21.01
N ARG A 7 -30.56 -49.60 -20.39
CA ARG A 7 -30.53 -49.22 -18.94
C ARG A 7 -30.94 -50.34 -17.94
N ARG A 8 -30.90 -51.61 -18.31
CA ARG A 8 -31.45 -52.68 -17.46
C ARG A 8 -30.42 -53.66 -16.87
N ASP A 9 -29.12 -53.51 -17.11
CA ASP A 9 -28.10 -54.45 -16.63
C ASP A 9 -27.24 -53.95 -15.46
N PHE A 10 -27.80 -53.09 -14.63
CA PHE A 10 -27.09 -52.53 -13.46
C PHE A 10 -27.71 -52.92 -12.12
N VAL A 11 -28.13 -54.20 -11.99
CA VAL A 11 -28.50 -54.78 -10.68
C VAL A 11 -28.06 -56.22 -10.64
N ALA A 12 -26.89 -56.50 -10.17
CA ALA A 12 -26.45 -57.69 -9.42
C ALA A 12 -24.94 -57.72 -9.27
N GLY A 13 -24.45 -57.41 -8.09
CA GLY A 13 -23.01 -57.52 -7.77
C GLY A 13 -22.62 -56.76 -6.47
N SER A 14 -23.41 -56.99 -5.39
CA SER A 14 -22.99 -56.55 -4.07
C SER A 14 -21.94 -57.47 -3.51
N ALA A 15 -20.66 -57.21 -3.76
CA ALA A 15 -19.56 -57.80 -3.01
C ALA A 15 -19.11 -56.82 -1.93
N LEU A 16 -19.22 -57.20 -0.66
CA LEU A 16 -18.66 -56.52 0.50
C LEU A 16 -17.15 -56.36 0.31
N LEU A 17 -16.68 -55.15 0.11
CA LEU A 17 -15.33 -54.76 0.39
C LEU A 17 -15.39 -53.82 1.60
N ALA A 18 -15.05 -54.35 2.79
CA ALA A 18 -14.74 -53.59 3.97
C ALA A 18 -13.42 -52.83 3.72
N GLY A 19 -13.49 -51.70 3.10
CA GLY A 19 -12.40 -50.77 2.96
C GLY A 19 -12.22 -49.99 4.26
N THR A 20 -11.10 -50.18 4.95
CA THR A 20 -10.59 -49.30 6.00
C THR A 20 -10.48 -47.89 5.42
N ALA A 21 -11.40 -47.03 5.79
CA ALA A 21 -11.27 -45.60 5.53
C ALA A 21 -10.14 -45.06 6.41
N LEU A 22 -8.95 -44.95 5.82
CA LEU A 22 -7.92 -44.09 6.35
C LEU A 22 -8.50 -42.66 6.32
N ALA A 23 -8.83 -42.13 7.48
CA ALA A 23 -9.16 -40.72 7.64
C ALA A 23 -7.90 -39.92 7.32
N LEU A 24 -7.76 -39.52 6.06
CA LEU A 24 -6.84 -38.47 5.69
C LEU A 24 -7.40 -37.20 6.36
N GLY A 25 -6.73 -36.79 7.44
CA GLY A 25 -7.00 -35.48 8.03
C GLY A 25 -6.87 -34.39 6.96
N PRO A 26 -7.49 -33.22 7.15
CA PRO A 26 -7.41 -32.13 6.16
C PRO A 26 -5.93 -31.85 5.90
N VAL A 27 -5.49 -32.14 4.66
CA VAL A 27 -4.18 -31.68 4.18
C VAL A 27 -4.27 -30.17 4.18
N ARG A 28 -3.65 -29.52 5.18
CA ARG A 28 -3.37 -28.10 5.13
C ARG A 28 -2.39 -27.92 3.98
N VAL A 29 -2.88 -27.48 2.84
CA VAL A 29 -2.04 -26.89 1.82
C VAL A 29 -1.53 -25.59 2.42
N GLU A 30 -0.32 -25.61 2.98
CA GLU A 30 0.38 -24.37 3.29
C GLU A 30 0.51 -23.60 1.99
N ALA A 31 -0.04 -22.40 1.94
CA ALA A 31 0.18 -21.51 0.80
C ALA A 31 1.69 -21.34 0.63
N ALA A 32 2.20 -21.60 -0.57
CA ALA A 32 3.61 -21.44 -0.86
C ALA A 32 4.04 -20.00 -0.51
N THR A 33 5.02 -19.86 0.37
CA THR A 33 5.58 -18.58 0.72
C THR A 33 6.36 -18.01 -0.46
N LEU A 34 6.20 -16.71 -0.70
CA LEU A 34 7.00 -16.00 -1.69
C LEU A 34 8.44 -15.90 -1.18
N ALA A 35 9.41 -16.29 -2.01
CA ALA A 35 10.82 -16.07 -1.70
C ALA A 35 11.05 -14.54 -1.54
N ALA A 36 11.28 -14.10 -0.30
CA ALA A 36 11.49 -12.70 0.04
C ALA A 36 12.98 -12.33 -0.09
N PRO A 37 13.40 -11.62 -1.14
CA PRO A 37 14.81 -11.26 -1.32
C PRO A 37 15.27 -10.37 -0.18
N GLU A 38 16.47 -10.65 0.35
CA GLU A 38 17.07 -9.81 1.37
C GLU A 38 17.67 -8.55 0.75
N ILE A 39 17.42 -7.42 1.39
CA ILE A 39 18.08 -6.15 1.09
C ILE A 39 19.02 -5.75 2.23
N ASP A 40 20.10 -5.04 1.90
CA ASP A 40 21.09 -4.58 2.86
C ASP A 40 20.66 -3.26 3.52
N ARG A 41 19.99 -2.40 2.75
CA ARG A 41 19.58 -1.06 3.17
C ARG A 41 18.29 -0.63 2.49
N LEU A 42 17.46 0.06 3.25
CA LEU A 42 16.26 0.72 2.76
C LEU A 42 16.30 2.20 3.14
N THR A 43 16.07 3.07 2.16
CA THR A 43 15.94 4.51 2.38
C THR A 43 14.58 4.96 1.87
N ILE A 44 13.87 5.73 2.68
CA ILE A 44 12.55 6.26 2.36
C ILE A 44 12.58 7.77 2.52
N ARG A 45 12.31 8.51 1.44
CA ARG A 45 12.12 9.94 1.43
C ARG A 45 10.65 10.27 1.33
N VAL A 46 10.13 11.06 2.26
CA VAL A 46 8.73 11.51 2.25
C VAL A 46 8.60 12.70 1.31
N LEU A 47 7.98 12.49 0.16
CA LEU A 47 7.76 13.55 -0.84
C LEU A 47 6.51 14.36 -0.55
N VAL A 48 5.43 13.68 -0.15
CA VAL A 48 4.16 14.30 0.25
C VAL A 48 3.67 13.62 1.52
N ASP A 49 3.28 14.41 2.49
CA ASP A 49 2.60 14.00 3.74
C ASP A 49 1.65 15.14 4.18
N SER A 50 0.73 14.84 5.06
CA SER A 50 -0.28 15.77 5.57
C SER A 50 0.27 16.96 6.37
N GLY A 51 1.52 16.90 6.79
CA GLY A 51 2.19 17.94 7.56
C GLY A 51 3.63 18.20 7.13
N HIS A 52 4.08 19.43 7.37
CA HIS A 52 5.49 19.81 7.30
C HIS A 52 5.85 20.60 8.55
N GLU A 53 6.67 20.00 9.41
CA GLU A 53 7.17 20.62 10.64
C GLU A 53 8.65 20.94 10.51
N LEU A 54 8.96 22.22 10.49
CA LEU A 54 10.31 22.72 10.25
C LEU A 54 11.26 22.51 11.43
N PHE A 55 10.73 22.67 12.64
CA PHE A 55 11.50 22.63 13.89
C PHE A 55 11.32 21.33 14.67
N LEU A 56 10.94 20.25 13.96
CA LEU A 56 10.85 18.95 14.60
C LEU A 56 12.21 18.55 15.16
N ASP A 57 12.25 18.16 16.44
CA ASP A 57 13.46 17.76 17.13
C ASP A 57 14.20 16.64 16.39
N LYS A 58 15.55 16.63 16.58
CA LYS A 58 16.35 15.49 16.14
C LYS A 58 15.82 14.22 16.81
N THR A 59 15.70 13.19 16.02
CA THR A 59 15.35 11.87 16.52
C THR A 59 16.58 10.99 16.44
N ASP A 60 17.11 10.59 17.60
CA ASP A 60 18.11 9.55 17.70
C ASP A 60 17.41 8.24 18.05
N HIS A 61 17.26 7.37 17.05
CA HIS A 61 16.65 6.06 17.24
C HIS A 61 17.62 4.97 16.78
N PRO A 62 17.88 3.94 17.61
CA PRO A 62 18.93 2.95 17.31
C PRO A 62 18.65 2.09 16.08
N MET A 63 17.38 2.03 15.63
CA MET A 63 16.96 1.17 14.54
C MET A 63 16.74 1.90 13.22
N VAL A 64 16.73 3.23 13.21
CA VAL A 64 16.53 4.04 12.01
C VAL A 64 17.28 5.36 12.11
N LYS A 65 18.03 5.69 11.06
CA LYS A 65 18.63 7.02 10.93
C LYS A 65 17.58 7.96 10.34
N VAL A 66 17.32 9.07 11.02
CA VAL A 66 16.36 10.10 10.60
C VAL A 66 17.11 11.35 10.16
N GLU A 67 16.89 11.76 8.92
CA GLU A 67 17.42 13.01 8.38
C GLU A 67 16.25 13.97 8.12
N ARG A 68 16.23 15.08 8.85
CA ARG A 68 15.24 16.15 8.67
C ARG A 68 15.63 17.01 7.47
N SER A 69 14.65 17.50 6.71
CA SER A 69 14.90 18.32 5.51
C SER A 69 15.43 19.73 5.80
N GLY A 70 15.69 20.05 7.05
CA GLY A 70 16.22 21.34 7.47
C GLY A 70 15.24 22.48 7.22
N ILE A 71 15.76 23.69 6.99
CA ILE A 71 14.92 24.81 6.54
C ILE A 71 14.41 24.42 5.17
N GLY A 72 13.14 24.05 5.06
CA GLY A 72 12.48 23.61 3.82
C GLY A 72 12.36 24.74 2.78
N ILE A 73 13.32 25.65 2.80
CA ILE A 73 13.49 26.78 1.90
C ILE A 73 14.84 26.63 1.24
N ILE A 74 14.82 26.34 -0.05
CA ILE A 74 16.00 26.35 -0.88
C ILE A 74 15.94 27.65 -1.69
N GLY A 75 16.79 28.60 -1.36
CA GLY A 75 16.80 29.90 -1.99
C GLY A 75 18.13 30.22 -2.63
N GLY A 76 18.07 30.76 -3.82
CA GLY A 76 19.11 31.57 -4.44
C GLY A 76 18.66 33.01 -4.54
N SER A 77 19.42 33.88 -5.16
CA SER A 77 19.17 35.33 -5.24
C SER A 77 17.88 35.72 -5.98
N ALA A 78 17.15 34.79 -6.63
CA ALA A 78 16.03 35.13 -7.51
C ALA A 78 14.66 34.65 -7.01
N ALA A 79 14.55 33.55 -6.27
CA ALA A 79 13.26 33.06 -5.74
C ALA A 79 13.47 32.12 -4.55
N LEU A 80 12.62 32.24 -3.55
CA LEU A 80 12.48 31.27 -2.47
C LEU A 80 11.57 30.14 -2.93
N ALA A 81 12.02 28.89 -2.73
CA ALA A 81 11.21 27.71 -2.97
C ALA A 81 11.10 26.91 -1.68
N GLY A 82 9.91 26.46 -1.35
CA GLY A 82 9.61 25.72 -0.11
C GLY A 82 9.06 24.32 -0.40
N ILE A 83 9.31 23.41 0.54
CA ILE A 83 8.62 22.14 0.60
C ILE A 83 7.17 22.39 1.03
N ASN A 84 6.23 21.76 0.34
CA ASN A 84 4.80 21.91 0.61
C ASN A 84 4.25 20.62 1.22
N SER A 85 3.45 20.71 2.26
CA SER A 85 2.60 19.62 2.74
C SER A 85 1.23 19.66 2.05
N GLN A 86 0.61 18.50 1.91
CA GLN A 86 -0.71 18.35 1.33
C GLN A 86 -1.34 17.07 1.88
N TRP A 87 -2.67 17.05 2.03
CA TRP A 87 -3.37 15.82 2.34
C TRP A 87 -3.08 14.78 1.24
N GLY A 88 -2.46 13.66 1.62
CA GLY A 88 -2.02 12.61 0.72
C GLY A 88 -0.66 12.06 1.10
N LEU A 89 -0.23 11.02 0.42
CA LEU A 89 1.08 10.41 0.64
C LEU A 89 1.82 10.20 -0.67
N SER A 90 3.13 10.43 -0.65
CA SER A 90 4.07 9.99 -1.69
C SER A 90 5.42 9.71 -1.07
N LEU A 91 5.97 8.55 -1.37
CA LEU A 91 7.26 8.09 -0.87
C LEU A 91 8.20 7.78 -2.04
N TYR A 92 9.43 8.28 -1.96
CA TYR A 92 10.53 7.84 -2.81
C TYR A 92 11.37 6.84 -2.03
N ILE A 93 11.50 5.64 -2.58
CA ILE A 93 12.08 4.47 -1.91
C ILE A 93 13.32 4.03 -2.68
N GLU A 94 14.43 3.88 -1.96
CA GLU A 94 15.66 3.29 -2.46
C GLU A 94 15.95 2.02 -1.64
N SER A 95 15.96 0.86 -2.28
CA SER A 95 16.38 -0.40 -1.68
C SER A 95 17.69 -0.86 -2.30
N THR A 96 18.61 -1.35 -1.49
CA THR A 96 19.94 -1.80 -1.95
C THR A 96 20.17 -3.24 -1.50
N ALA A 97 20.49 -4.11 -2.46
CA ALA A 97 20.88 -5.51 -2.22
C ALA A 97 22.13 -5.83 -3.04
N ALA A 98 23.15 -6.42 -2.41
CA ALA A 98 24.41 -6.81 -3.07
C ALA A 98 25.01 -5.70 -3.97
N GLY A 99 24.95 -4.45 -3.53
CA GLY A 99 25.47 -3.29 -4.26
C GLY A 99 24.54 -2.74 -5.35
N VAL A 100 23.42 -3.39 -5.64
CA VAL A 100 22.41 -2.91 -6.62
C VAL A 100 21.34 -2.12 -5.89
N THR A 101 21.13 -0.88 -6.30
CA THR A 101 20.05 -0.01 -5.77
C THR A 101 18.89 0.04 -6.74
N ARG A 102 17.68 -0.21 -6.23
CA ARG A 102 16.40 -0.01 -6.92
C ARG A 102 15.68 1.21 -6.38
N ARG A 103 15.05 1.96 -7.26
CA ARG A 103 14.36 3.20 -6.94
C ARG A 103 12.92 3.15 -7.38
N GLN A 104 12.02 3.34 -6.44
CA GLN A 104 10.58 3.25 -6.68
C GLN A 104 9.88 4.47 -6.09
N MET A 105 8.81 4.89 -6.74
CA MET A 105 7.89 5.85 -6.16
C MET A 105 6.62 5.11 -5.74
N LEU A 106 6.29 5.19 -4.46
CA LEU A 106 5.08 4.62 -3.88
C LEU A 106 4.11 5.76 -3.59
N ASP A 107 2.97 5.76 -4.25
CA ASP A 107 1.95 6.78 -4.26
C ASP A 107 2.44 8.17 -4.72
N PHE A 108 1.50 9.08 -4.99
CA PHE A 108 1.78 10.30 -5.76
C PHE A 108 1.12 11.56 -5.18
N GLY A 109 0.58 11.50 -3.95
CA GLY A 109 -0.12 12.62 -3.34
C GLY A 109 -1.41 13.04 -4.06
N LEU A 110 -1.94 14.20 -3.70
CA LEU A 110 -3.22 14.69 -4.22
C LEU A 110 -3.08 15.52 -5.51
N THR A 111 -2.01 16.33 -5.64
CA THR A 111 -1.82 17.17 -6.82
C THR A 111 -0.41 17.06 -7.41
N PRO A 112 -0.29 17.16 -8.74
CA PRO A 112 1.01 17.07 -9.41
C PRO A 112 1.94 18.24 -9.05
N ASP A 113 1.40 19.44 -8.79
CA ASP A 113 2.24 20.62 -8.51
C ASP A 113 3.03 20.44 -7.22
N VAL A 114 2.38 19.95 -6.15
CA VAL A 114 3.05 19.69 -4.87
C VAL A 114 4.06 18.55 -5.01
N LEU A 115 3.66 17.44 -5.65
CA LEU A 115 4.56 16.30 -5.86
C LEU A 115 5.81 16.69 -6.65
N VAL A 116 5.63 17.39 -7.79
CA VAL A 116 6.73 17.80 -8.66
C VAL A 116 7.64 18.81 -7.97
N ASN A 117 7.06 19.81 -7.26
CA ASN A 117 7.84 20.77 -6.48
C ASN A 117 8.74 20.05 -5.47
N ASN A 118 8.13 19.19 -4.65
CA ASN A 118 8.86 18.51 -3.58
C ASN A 118 9.89 17.51 -4.13
N ALA A 119 9.55 16.73 -5.15
CA ALA A 119 10.48 15.81 -5.80
C ALA A 119 11.72 16.56 -6.33
N THR A 120 11.52 17.71 -6.95
CA THR A 120 12.60 18.57 -7.46
C THR A 120 13.48 19.09 -6.32
N LEU A 121 12.88 19.67 -5.27
CA LEU A 121 13.60 20.25 -4.13
C LEU A 121 14.34 19.18 -3.31
N LEU A 122 13.79 17.98 -3.22
CA LEU A 122 14.37 16.86 -2.48
C LEU A 122 15.34 16.02 -3.32
N GLY A 123 15.63 16.43 -4.56
CA GLY A 123 16.66 15.83 -5.40
C GLY A 123 16.28 14.47 -5.99
N VAL A 124 14.99 14.21 -6.22
CA VAL A 124 14.56 13.01 -6.93
C VAL A 124 14.82 13.19 -8.42
N ASP A 125 15.66 12.33 -8.97
CA ASP A 125 15.90 12.28 -10.41
C ASP A 125 14.96 11.26 -11.08
N PRO A 126 13.96 11.70 -11.88
CA PRO A 126 13.03 10.81 -12.56
C PRO A 126 13.70 9.78 -13.48
N ALA A 127 14.88 10.09 -14.02
CA ALA A 127 15.62 9.18 -14.92
C ALA A 127 16.11 7.92 -14.18
N THR A 128 16.20 7.96 -12.85
CA THR A 128 16.69 6.85 -12.02
C THR A 128 15.59 5.95 -11.51
N LEU A 129 14.31 6.28 -11.75
CA LEU A 129 13.18 5.47 -11.27
C LEU A 129 13.10 4.14 -12.02
N ASP A 130 13.04 3.04 -11.27
CA ASP A 130 12.87 1.69 -11.78
C ASP A 130 11.40 1.25 -11.86
N GLY A 131 10.51 1.86 -11.05
CA GLY A 131 9.10 1.50 -11.03
C GLY A 131 8.22 2.48 -10.26
N LEU A 132 6.92 2.40 -10.54
CA LEU A 132 5.86 3.17 -9.91
C LEU A 132 4.92 2.19 -9.21
N ILE A 133 4.47 2.52 -7.99
CA ILE A 133 3.59 1.67 -7.19
C ILE A 133 2.42 2.53 -6.71
N LEU A 134 1.20 2.05 -6.89
CA LEU A 134 0.01 2.66 -6.33
C LEU A 134 -0.64 1.69 -5.34
N SER A 135 -0.72 2.10 -4.08
CA SER A 135 -1.24 1.30 -2.98
C SER A 135 -2.74 1.00 -3.09
N HIS A 136 -3.53 2.01 -3.47
CA HIS A 136 -4.98 1.95 -3.67
C HIS A 136 -5.50 3.15 -4.48
N GLY A 137 -6.76 3.12 -4.89
CA GLY A 137 -7.35 4.03 -5.89
C GLY A 137 -7.91 5.35 -5.35
N HIS A 138 -7.44 5.90 -4.23
CA HIS A 138 -7.89 7.20 -3.75
C HIS A 138 -7.12 8.36 -4.38
N GLY A 139 -7.83 9.49 -4.60
CA GLY A 139 -7.29 10.67 -5.26
C GLY A 139 -6.07 11.28 -4.58
N ASP A 140 -5.97 11.19 -3.26
CA ASP A 140 -4.84 11.67 -2.47
C ASP A 140 -3.61 10.74 -2.49
N HIS A 141 -3.69 9.64 -3.26
CA HIS A 141 -2.58 8.72 -3.53
C HIS A 141 -2.20 8.66 -5.01
N TYR A 142 -3.16 8.81 -5.94
CA TYR A 142 -2.83 8.81 -7.36
C TYR A 142 -2.89 10.22 -8.02
N GLY A 143 -3.44 11.24 -7.36
CA GLY A 143 -3.76 12.52 -8.01
C GLY A 143 -2.58 13.24 -8.66
N GLY A 144 -1.38 13.10 -8.09
CA GLY A 144 -0.15 13.62 -8.69
C GLY A 144 0.43 12.79 -9.83
N LEU A 145 0.02 11.52 -10.00
CA LEU A 145 0.64 10.54 -10.89
C LEU A 145 0.71 11.00 -12.35
N ILE A 146 -0.43 11.33 -12.93
CA ILE A 146 -0.53 11.65 -14.37
C ILE A 146 0.27 12.91 -14.70
N GLY A 147 0.16 13.95 -13.85
CA GLY A 147 0.91 15.19 -14.03
C GLY A 147 2.42 15.01 -13.84
N PHE A 148 2.84 14.21 -12.86
CA PHE A 148 4.25 13.86 -12.66
C PHE A 148 4.83 13.14 -13.90
N ILE A 149 4.12 12.11 -14.40
CA ILE A 149 4.56 11.36 -15.57
C ILE A 149 4.60 12.30 -16.81
N ALA A 150 3.54 13.09 -17.03
CA ALA A 150 3.47 13.99 -18.18
C ALA A 150 4.65 14.97 -18.19
N LYS A 151 4.99 15.54 -17.05
CA LYS A 151 6.13 16.47 -16.90
C LYS A 151 7.48 15.80 -17.14
N HIS A 152 7.63 14.56 -16.71
CA HIS A 152 8.92 13.88 -16.68
C HIS A 152 9.04 12.75 -17.72
N ARG A 153 8.05 12.58 -18.63
CA ARG A 153 8.01 11.44 -19.55
C ARG A 153 9.30 11.24 -20.35
N ALA A 154 9.94 12.33 -20.80
CA ALA A 154 11.18 12.27 -21.56
C ALA A 154 12.39 11.82 -20.72
N ALA A 155 12.37 12.05 -19.42
CA ALA A 155 13.43 11.62 -18.51
C ALA A 155 13.18 10.20 -17.95
N LEU A 156 11.93 9.83 -17.76
CA LEU A 156 11.56 8.49 -17.28
C LEU A 156 11.99 7.41 -18.28
N ARG A 157 12.40 6.27 -17.75
CA ARG A 157 12.73 5.08 -18.57
C ARG A 157 11.58 4.76 -19.53
N PRO A 158 11.87 4.31 -20.76
CA PRO A 158 10.83 3.92 -21.72
C PRO A 158 9.95 2.76 -21.22
N ASP A 159 10.52 1.84 -20.43
CA ASP A 159 9.89 0.64 -19.87
C ASP A 159 9.32 0.85 -18.46
N ILE A 160 9.28 2.09 -17.96
CA ILE A 160 8.68 2.38 -16.64
C ILE A 160 7.24 1.88 -16.60
N ALA A 161 6.89 1.16 -15.53
CA ALA A 161 5.58 0.56 -15.37
C ALA A 161 4.98 0.89 -14.01
N LEU A 162 3.64 0.91 -13.95
CA LEU A 162 2.87 1.09 -12.72
C LEU A 162 2.38 -0.27 -12.22
N VAL A 163 2.61 -0.56 -10.95
CA VAL A 163 1.97 -1.66 -10.24
C VAL A 163 0.84 -1.11 -9.38
N VAL A 164 -0.36 -1.66 -9.52
CA VAL A 164 -1.54 -1.32 -8.71
C VAL A 164 -2.03 -2.55 -7.96
N GLY A 165 -2.74 -2.39 -6.86
CA GLY A 165 -3.25 -3.51 -6.07
C GLY A 165 -4.21 -4.40 -6.86
N GLY A 166 -5.15 -3.82 -7.57
CA GLY A 166 -6.10 -4.56 -8.41
C GLY A 166 -7.12 -3.67 -9.10
N GLU A 167 -8.20 -4.27 -9.56
CA GLU A 167 -9.19 -3.63 -10.44
C GLU A 167 -9.93 -2.48 -9.77
N ASP A 168 -10.19 -2.52 -8.44
CA ASP A 168 -10.88 -1.45 -7.72
C ASP A 168 -10.10 -0.13 -7.68
N ASN A 169 -8.77 -0.16 -7.95
CA ASN A 169 -7.95 1.05 -8.04
C ASN A 169 -8.34 1.95 -9.24
N PHE A 170 -9.08 1.43 -10.18
CA PHE A 170 -9.59 2.14 -11.34
C PHE A 170 -11.09 2.47 -11.25
N CYS A 171 -11.77 2.11 -10.17
CA CYS A 171 -13.18 2.46 -9.97
C CYS A 171 -13.34 3.91 -9.55
N TRP A 172 -14.50 4.50 -9.81
CA TRP A 172 -14.85 5.82 -9.30
C TRP A 172 -14.95 5.81 -7.78
N GLN A 173 -14.29 6.76 -7.13
CA GLN A 173 -14.26 6.91 -5.69
C GLN A 173 -15.11 8.10 -5.24
N TYR A 174 -15.76 7.96 -4.10
CA TYR A 174 -16.64 8.97 -3.52
C TYR A 174 -16.42 9.11 -2.03
N VAL A 175 -16.70 10.32 -1.51
CA VAL A 175 -16.82 10.61 -0.08
C VAL A 175 -18.25 11.02 0.20
N LYS A 176 -18.87 10.46 1.24
CA LYS A 176 -20.21 10.85 1.70
C LYS A 176 -20.11 12.05 2.64
N LYS A 177 -20.78 13.14 2.29
CA LYS A 177 -20.86 14.35 3.12
C LYS A 177 -21.83 14.15 4.30
N PRO A 178 -21.74 15.00 5.34
CA PRO A 178 -22.70 14.97 6.46
C PRO A 178 -24.17 15.15 6.06
N ASP A 179 -24.46 15.86 4.95
CA ASP A 179 -25.80 16.02 4.38
C ASP A 179 -26.31 14.78 3.62
N GLY A 180 -25.52 13.71 3.60
CA GLY A 180 -25.83 12.44 2.94
C GLY A 180 -25.50 12.40 1.46
N LYS A 181 -25.09 13.50 0.84
CA LYS A 181 -24.69 13.57 -0.58
C LYS A 181 -23.31 13.00 -0.81
N PHE A 182 -23.12 12.42 -1.97
CA PHE A 182 -21.80 11.97 -2.43
C PHE A 182 -21.05 13.11 -3.13
N THR A 183 -19.73 13.16 -2.91
CA THR A 183 -18.80 13.99 -3.66
C THR A 183 -17.79 13.06 -4.30
N GLU A 184 -17.53 13.25 -5.57
CA GLU A 184 -16.50 12.54 -6.30
C GLU A 184 -15.13 12.78 -5.64
N PHE A 185 -14.39 11.71 -5.46
CA PHE A 185 -13.00 11.72 -5.03
C PHE A 185 -12.07 11.28 -6.16
N GLY A 186 -12.64 11.10 -7.34
CA GLY A 186 -11.96 10.89 -8.61
C GLY A 186 -11.88 9.43 -9.05
N VAL A 187 -11.21 9.25 -10.18
CA VAL A 187 -10.96 7.98 -10.84
C VAL A 187 -9.58 8.03 -11.53
N LEU A 188 -8.79 6.98 -11.39
CA LEU A 188 -7.58 6.83 -12.19
C LEU A 188 -7.97 6.33 -13.59
N ASP A 189 -7.87 7.20 -14.59
CA ASP A 189 -8.23 6.84 -15.97
C ASP A 189 -7.08 6.09 -16.67
N ARG A 190 -7.38 4.88 -17.13
CA ARG A 190 -6.46 4.07 -17.95
C ARG A 190 -6.11 4.71 -19.29
N ALA A 191 -7.00 5.57 -19.83
CA ALA A 191 -6.72 6.30 -21.07
C ALA A 191 -5.52 7.23 -20.91
N ASP A 192 -5.37 7.86 -19.76
CA ASP A 192 -4.21 8.70 -19.46
C ASP A 192 -2.90 7.91 -19.37
N LEU A 193 -2.92 6.74 -18.72
CA LEU A 193 -1.76 5.86 -18.67
C LEU A 193 -1.35 5.40 -20.08
N LYS A 194 -2.33 5.02 -20.92
CA LYS A 194 -2.09 4.65 -22.32
C LYS A 194 -1.50 5.81 -23.12
N ARG A 195 -2.08 7.01 -22.99
CA ARG A 195 -1.61 8.22 -23.68
C ARG A 195 -0.16 8.57 -23.31
N LEU A 196 0.23 8.31 -22.05
CA LEU A 196 1.57 8.56 -21.53
C LEU A 196 2.52 7.36 -21.73
N HIS A 197 2.09 6.30 -22.40
CA HIS A 197 2.86 5.08 -22.63
C HIS A 197 3.41 4.46 -21.33
N VAL A 198 2.57 4.38 -20.30
CA VAL A 198 2.89 3.71 -19.03
C VAL A 198 2.06 2.45 -18.93
N PRO A 199 2.64 1.26 -19.14
CA PRO A 199 1.97 0.01 -18.89
C PRO A 199 1.69 -0.17 -17.38
N TRP A 200 0.64 -0.90 -17.05
CA TRP A 200 0.33 -1.25 -15.67
C TRP A 200 0.08 -2.75 -15.51
N SER A 201 0.26 -3.21 -14.29
CA SER A 201 -0.10 -4.58 -13.89
C SER A 201 -0.72 -4.58 -12.50
N THR A 202 -1.59 -5.55 -12.23
CA THR A 202 -2.23 -5.74 -10.95
C THR A 202 -1.40 -6.66 -10.04
N ALA A 203 -1.49 -6.44 -8.74
CA ALA A 203 -0.86 -7.23 -7.69
C ALA A 203 -1.92 -7.73 -6.71
N GLU A 204 -2.96 -8.39 -7.22
CA GLU A 204 -4.03 -8.99 -6.41
C GLU A 204 -3.51 -10.18 -5.59
N GLU A 205 -2.58 -10.93 -6.17
CA GLU A 205 -1.83 -11.97 -5.48
C GLU A 205 -0.45 -11.47 -5.05
N PRO A 206 0.14 -12.07 -4.00
CA PRO A 206 1.49 -11.73 -3.55
C PRO A 206 2.51 -11.87 -4.68
N ARG A 207 3.35 -10.85 -4.86
CA ARG A 207 4.36 -10.86 -5.93
C ARG A 207 5.56 -9.97 -5.63
N LEU A 208 6.66 -10.20 -6.32
CA LEU A 208 7.76 -9.25 -6.37
C LEU A 208 7.41 -8.05 -7.27
N ILE A 209 7.81 -6.88 -6.85
CA ILE A 209 7.82 -5.64 -7.64
C ILE A 209 9.29 -5.34 -7.97
N GLY A 210 9.67 -5.58 -9.21
CA GLY A 210 11.09 -5.68 -9.56
C GLY A 210 11.72 -6.91 -8.91
N ASP A 211 12.90 -6.75 -8.33
CA ASP A 211 13.70 -7.84 -7.73
C ASP A 211 13.92 -7.68 -6.21
N GLN A 212 13.41 -6.63 -5.58
CA GLN A 212 13.67 -6.31 -4.17
C GLN A 212 12.43 -5.99 -3.34
N ALA A 213 11.40 -5.36 -3.91
CA ALA A 213 10.16 -5.04 -3.23
C ALA A 213 9.14 -6.17 -3.36
N ILE A 214 8.27 -6.30 -2.37
CA ILE A 214 7.22 -7.32 -2.30
C ILE A 214 5.88 -6.60 -2.16
N SER A 215 4.91 -6.94 -3.01
CA SER A 215 3.50 -6.65 -2.74
C SER A 215 2.89 -7.80 -1.95
N THR A 216 2.15 -7.46 -0.90
CA THR A 216 1.36 -8.45 -0.13
C THR A 216 0.26 -9.10 -0.95
N GLY A 217 -0.10 -8.52 -2.11
CA GLY A 217 -1.39 -8.81 -2.71
C GLY A 217 -2.53 -8.33 -1.82
N ARG A 218 -3.71 -8.86 -2.03
CA ARG A 218 -4.91 -8.58 -1.24
C ARG A 218 -4.65 -8.86 0.24
N ILE A 219 -4.94 -7.89 1.10
CA ILE A 219 -4.73 -7.99 2.54
C ILE A 219 -5.83 -8.83 3.18
N ALA A 220 -5.44 -9.92 3.87
CA ALA A 220 -6.36 -10.76 4.63
C ALA A 220 -6.85 -10.03 5.89
N ARG A 221 -8.15 -10.11 6.18
CA ARG A 221 -8.78 -9.44 7.34
C ARG A 221 -8.95 -10.43 8.48
N GLU A 222 -7.92 -10.55 9.31
CA GLU A 222 -7.82 -11.55 10.38
C GLU A 222 -7.67 -10.90 11.77
N SER A 223 -7.65 -9.56 11.84
CA SER A 223 -7.55 -8.81 13.10
C SER A 223 -8.91 -8.25 13.54
N ILE A 224 -8.90 -7.47 14.62
CA ILE A 224 -10.08 -6.72 15.09
C ILE A 224 -10.41 -5.51 14.21
N GLU A 225 -9.54 -5.20 13.25
CA GLU A 225 -9.66 -3.99 12.42
C GLU A 225 -10.86 -4.05 11.48
N LYS A 226 -11.44 -2.89 11.26
CA LYS A 226 -12.62 -2.69 10.43
C LYS A 226 -12.32 -1.64 9.37
N VAL A 227 -12.86 -1.82 8.18
CA VAL A 227 -12.90 -0.73 7.18
C VAL A 227 -13.80 0.38 7.74
N LEU A 228 -13.24 1.58 7.88
CA LEU A 228 -13.99 2.72 8.40
C LEU A 228 -14.94 3.28 7.33
N PRO A 229 -16.19 3.65 7.70
CA PRO A 229 -17.27 3.87 6.73
C PRO A 229 -17.29 5.30 6.16
N ASN A 230 -16.16 5.82 5.67
CA ASN A 230 -16.06 7.17 5.14
C ASN A 230 -15.86 7.26 3.62
N THR A 231 -15.57 6.14 2.97
CA THR A 231 -15.31 6.08 1.53
C THR A 231 -16.26 5.13 0.80
N TYR A 232 -16.56 5.47 -0.44
CA TYR A 232 -17.53 4.78 -1.28
C TYR A 232 -16.95 4.56 -2.67
N VAL A 233 -17.48 3.57 -3.38
CA VAL A 233 -17.04 3.20 -4.72
C VAL A 233 -18.22 2.99 -5.65
N GLN A 234 -18.06 3.33 -6.92
CA GLN A 234 -18.96 3.00 -8.00
C GLN A 234 -18.25 2.05 -8.96
N TYR A 235 -18.79 0.85 -9.07
CA TYR A 235 -18.23 -0.17 -9.96
C TYR A 235 -18.72 0.03 -11.39
N GLY A 236 -17.83 -0.22 -12.35
CA GLY A 236 -18.13 -0.15 -13.77
C GLY A 236 -17.58 1.09 -14.45
N MET A 237 -17.89 1.19 -15.74
CA MET A 237 -17.50 2.31 -16.58
C MET A 237 -18.57 3.39 -16.54
N HIS A 238 -18.18 4.63 -16.20
CA HIS A 238 -19.05 5.81 -16.19
C HIS A 238 -18.31 6.93 -16.92
N ASP A 239 -18.97 7.62 -17.84
CA ASP A 239 -18.39 8.72 -18.63
C ASP A 239 -17.05 8.39 -19.32
N GLY A 240 -16.87 7.13 -19.70
CA GLY A 240 -15.67 6.66 -20.40
C GLY A 240 -14.48 6.25 -19.52
N ALA A 241 -14.58 6.45 -18.20
CA ALA A 241 -13.56 6.02 -17.22
C ALA A 241 -14.16 5.06 -16.19
N GLY A 242 -13.33 4.30 -15.50
CA GLY A 242 -13.77 3.38 -14.45
C GLY A 242 -13.11 2.00 -14.51
N CYS A 243 -13.69 1.07 -13.77
CA CYS A 243 -13.22 -0.30 -13.65
C CYS A 243 -14.12 -1.30 -14.40
N ASP A 244 -13.59 -2.52 -14.62
CA ASP A 244 -14.39 -3.62 -15.16
C ASP A 244 -15.32 -4.18 -14.07
N ALA A 245 -16.62 -3.90 -14.19
CA ALA A 245 -17.61 -4.40 -13.26
C ALA A 245 -17.68 -5.95 -13.22
N GLY A 246 -17.27 -6.63 -14.28
CA GLY A 246 -17.23 -8.09 -14.35
C GLY A 246 -16.23 -8.74 -13.39
N HIS A 247 -15.27 -7.95 -12.92
CA HIS A 247 -14.27 -8.37 -11.94
C HIS A 247 -14.82 -8.54 -10.51
N PHE A 248 -15.99 -7.98 -10.24
CA PHE A 248 -16.61 -7.98 -8.92
C PHE A 248 -17.87 -8.85 -8.90
N THR A 249 -18.14 -9.49 -7.76
CA THR A 249 -19.33 -10.32 -7.58
C THR A 249 -20.61 -9.48 -7.58
N ALA A 250 -21.76 -10.11 -7.83
CA ALA A 250 -23.05 -9.44 -7.77
C ALA A 250 -23.34 -8.86 -6.36
N ALA A 251 -22.85 -9.50 -5.30
CA ALA A 251 -23.01 -9.02 -3.93
C ALA A 251 -22.18 -7.75 -3.67
N GLU A 252 -20.96 -7.67 -4.21
CA GLU A 252 -20.11 -6.47 -4.10
C GLU A 252 -20.70 -5.28 -4.87
N ARG A 253 -21.42 -5.53 -5.96
CA ARG A 253 -22.00 -4.51 -6.84
C ARG A 253 -23.45 -4.10 -6.51
N GLN A 254 -23.97 -4.44 -5.33
CA GLN A 254 -25.32 -4.07 -4.93
C GLN A 254 -25.43 -2.56 -4.63
N GLY A 255 -26.01 -1.81 -5.54
CA GLY A 255 -26.21 -0.37 -5.46
C GLY A 255 -25.40 0.39 -6.50
N GLU A 256 -25.73 1.66 -6.68
CA GLU A 256 -25.02 2.54 -7.61
C GLU A 256 -23.70 3.01 -7.02
N ILE A 257 -23.72 3.51 -5.77
CA ILE A 257 -22.54 3.88 -5.01
C ILE A 257 -22.60 3.14 -3.67
N VAL A 258 -21.60 2.31 -3.40
CA VAL A 258 -21.57 1.42 -2.24
C VAL A 258 -20.37 1.72 -1.33
N PRO A 259 -20.40 1.35 -0.02
CA PRO A 259 -19.24 1.49 0.84
C PRO A 259 -18.04 0.74 0.25
N ASN A 260 -16.92 1.46 0.09
CA ASN A 260 -15.71 0.85 -0.43
C ASN A 260 -15.12 -0.10 0.60
N GLN A 261 -14.85 -1.33 0.16
CA GLN A 261 -14.22 -2.35 1.00
C GLN A 261 -12.71 -2.42 0.81
N HIS A 262 -12.13 -1.67 -0.13
CA HIS A 262 -10.70 -1.65 -0.43
C HIS A 262 -10.10 -3.05 -0.60
N TRP A 263 -10.75 -3.86 -1.44
CA TRP A 263 -10.35 -5.26 -1.66
C TRP A 263 -8.95 -5.42 -2.22
N HIS A 264 -8.51 -4.43 -2.99
CA HIS A 264 -7.23 -4.44 -3.68
C HIS A 264 -6.24 -3.39 -3.14
N GLU A 265 -6.44 -2.90 -1.89
CA GLU A 265 -5.36 -2.24 -1.18
C GLU A 265 -4.27 -3.27 -0.89
N HIS A 266 -3.01 -2.91 -1.13
CA HIS A 266 -1.87 -3.75 -0.81
C HIS A 266 -0.80 -2.98 -0.03
N ALA A 267 0.00 -3.68 0.75
CA ALA A 267 1.19 -3.15 1.38
C ALA A 267 2.44 -3.49 0.56
N THR A 268 3.41 -2.58 0.58
CA THR A 268 4.73 -2.82 0.00
C THR A 268 5.70 -3.21 1.11
N CYS A 269 6.41 -4.33 0.94
CA CYS A 269 7.26 -4.89 1.98
C CYS A 269 8.68 -5.12 1.49
N PHE A 270 9.63 -5.13 2.43
CA PHE A 270 11.04 -5.46 2.21
C PHE A 270 11.53 -6.38 3.32
N ASN A 271 12.41 -7.31 2.98
CA ASN A 271 13.11 -8.16 3.93
C ASN A 271 14.49 -7.58 4.21
N LEU A 272 14.64 -6.87 5.32
CA LEU A 272 15.89 -6.23 5.69
C LEU A 272 16.82 -7.22 6.38
N ARG A 273 18.00 -7.44 5.82
CA ARG A 273 18.99 -8.43 6.26
C ARG A 273 19.25 -8.36 7.76
N GLY A 274 19.06 -9.49 8.44
CA GLY A 274 19.28 -9.62 9.89
C GLY A 274 18.31 -8.84 10.78
N ARG A 275 17.31 -8.13 10.19
CA ARG A 275 16.35 -7.30 10.93
C ARG A 275 14.91 -7.80 10.79
N GLY A 276 14.54 -8.37 9.64
CA GLY A 276 13.18 -8.82 9.34
C GLY A 276 12.41 -7.87 8.42
N LEU A 277 11.09 -7.90 8.51
CA LEU A 277 10.20 -7.18 7.59
C LEU A 277 10.15 -5.68 7.89
N VAL A 278 10.23 -4.89 6.83
CA VAL A 278 9.74 -3.51 6.78
C VAL A 278 8.43 -3.54 6.01
N VAL A 279 7.34 -3.14 6.64
CA VAL A 279 5.99 -3.11 6.04
C VAL A 279 5.57 -1.66 5.86
N ILE A 280 5.33 -1.26 4.61
CA ILE A 280 4.87 0.08 4.26
C ILE A 280 3.40 -0.03 3.84
N SER A 281 2.51 0.52 4.66
CA SER A 281 1.10 0.71 4.36
C SER A 281 0.88 2.18 4.01
N SER A 282 0.29 2.49 2.88
CA SER A 282 0.12 3.89 2.50
C SER A 282 -1.10 4.53 3.15
N CYS A 283 -2.18 3.76 3.34
CA CYS A 283 -3.38 4.25 3.99
C CYS A 283 -3.92 3.30 5.08
N GLY A 284 -3.87 1.98 4.88
CA GLY A 284 -4.28 1.00 5.88
C GLY A 284 -5.80 0.86 6.03
N HIS A 285 -6.56 1.02 4.95
CA HIS A 285 -8.01 0.79 4.96
C HIS A 285 -8.38 -0.65 5.29
N ALA A 286 -7.58 -1.62 4.84
CA ALA A 286 -7.75 -3.03 5.20
C ALA A 286 -7.25 -3.37 6.62
N GLY A 287 -6.62 -2.41 7.30
CA GLY A 287 -6.03 -2.52 8.63
C GLY A 287 -4.51 -2.68 8.61
N ILE A 288 -3.82 -1.94 9.47
CA ILE A 288 -2.36 -2.00 9.57
C ILE A 288 -1.87 -3.31 10.19
N ILE A 289 -2.57 -3.84 11.19
CA ILE A 289 -2.28 -5.15 11.79
C ILE A 289 -2.49 -6.26 10.76
N ASN A 290 -3.57 -6.16 9.96
CA ASN A 290 -3.86 -7.08 8.87
C ASN A 290 -2.76 -7.02 7.80
N SER A 291 -2.29 -5.83 7.44
CA SER A 291 -1.19 -5.64 6.48
C SER A 291 0.09 -6.34 6.93
N VAL A 292 0.47 -6.16 8.20
CA VAL A 292 1.65 -6.81 8.78
C VAL A 292 1.50 -8.33 8.83
N LYS A 293 0.37 -8.84 9.32
CA LYS A 293 0.10 -10.29 9.36
C LYS A 293 0.10 -10.92 7.97
N THR A 294 -0.46 -10.21 6.98
CA THR A 294 -0.44 -10.68 5.59
C THR A 294 1.00 -10.73 5.06
N ALA A 295 1.81 -9.69 5.33
CA ALA A 295 3.22 -9.68 4.96
C ALA A 295 4.00 -10.84 5.59
N GLN A 296 3.79 -11.11 6.89
CA GLN A 296 4.40 -12.25 7.59
C GLN A 296 4.00 -13.60 6.94
N LYS A 297 2.72 -13.78 6.64
CA LYS A 297 2.19 -15.00 6.01
C LYS A 297 2.74 -15.22 4.60
N VAL A 298 2.78 -14.17 3.80
CA VAL A 298 3.27 -14.21 2.42
C VAL A 298 4.75 -14.54 2.35
N THR A 299 5.54 -13.98 3.24
CA THR A 299 7.02 -14.12 3.22
C THR A 299 7.55 -15.24 4.11
N GLY A 300 6.75 -15.73 5.06
CA GLY A 300 7.21 -16.67 6.09
C GLY A 300 8.11 -16.02 7.16
N ILE A 301 8.28 -14.69 7.14
CA ILE A 301 9.15 -13.96 8.08
C ILE A 301 8.30 -13.35 9.19
N ASN A 302 8.51 -13.79 10.43
CA ASN A 302 7.72 -13.33 11.58
C ASN A 302 8.26 -12.05 12.22
N LYS A 303 9.58 -11.81 12.17
CA LYS A 303 10.19 -10.61 12.76
C LYS A 303 9.79 -9.37 11.96
N VAL A 304 9.25 -8.38 12.66
CA VAL A 304 8.90 -7.07 12.09
C VAL A 304 9.94 -6.05 12.57
N HIS A 305 10.65 -5.47 11.62
CA HIS A 305 11.60 -4.39 11.91
C HIS A 305 10.89 -3.04 11.94
N ALA A 306 10.12 -2.72 10.90
CA ALA A 306 9.46 -1.42 10.82
C ALA A 306 8.03 -1.52 10.28
N ILE A 307 7.15 -0.67 10.83
CA ILE A 307 5.80 -0.41 10.32
C ILE A 307 5.73 1.08 9.96
N ILE A 308 5.48 1.39 8.68
CA ILE A 308 5.64 2.74 8.14
C ILE A 308 4.41 3.14 7.32
N GLY A 309 3.98 4.41 7.43
CA GLY A 309 3.00 5.01 6.55
C GLY A 309 1.67 5.39 7.20
N GLY A 310 0.60 5.41 6.43
CA GLY A 310 -0.76 5.73 6.86
C GLY A 310 -1.48 4.51 7.44
N PHE A 311 -2.26 4.73 8.51
CA PHE A 311 -2.98 3.67 9.23
C PHE A 311 -4.50 3.90 9.28
N HIS A 312 -4.98 4.90 8.57
CA HIS A 312 -6.40 5.32 8.44
C HIS A 312 -7.17 5.41 9.76
N LEU A 313 -6.51 5.88 10.82
CA LEU A 313 -7.10 6.01 12.16
C LEU A 313 -7.55 7.44 12.48
N TYR A 314 -7.35 8.38 11.52
CA TYR A 314 -7.80 9.77 11.68
C TYR A 314 -9.28 9.89 12.06
N PRO A 315 -10.24 9.17 11.44
CA PRO A 315 -11.65 9.28 11.78
C PRO A 315 -12.07 8.38 12.96
N ALA A 316 -11.15 7.60 13.53
CA ALA A 316 -11.46 6.62 14.57
C ALA A 316 -11.62 7.26 15.96
N LYS A 317 -12.42 6.62 16.82
CA LYS A 317 -12.55 6.99 18.22
C LYS A 317 -11.31 6.59 19.02
N ALA A 318 -11.04 7.30 20.09
CA ALA A 318 -9.84 7.10 20.91
C ALA A 318 -9.70 5.68 21.51
N ASP A 319 -10.79 5.06 21.91
CA ASP A 319 -10.81 3.68 22.41
C ASP A 319 -10.35 2.68 21.34
N TYR A 320 -10.89 2.80 20.13
CA TYR A 320 -10.48 1.96 19.00
C TYR A 320 -9.02 2.21 18.61
N VAL A 321 -8.58 3.48 18.60
CA VAL A 321 -7.17 3.82 18.33
C VAL A 321 -6.25 3.14 19.35
N ALA A 322 -6.60 3.17 20.64
CA ALA A 322 -5.82 2.51 21.70
C ALA A 322 -5.76 0.98 21.51
N GLU A 323 -6.86 0.34 21.11
CA GLU A 323 -6.87 -1.09 20.76
C GLU A 323 -5.92 -1.42 19.60
N ILE A 324 -5.88 -0.58 18.56
CA ILE A 324 -4.99 -0.78 17.42
C ILE A 324 -3.52 -0.57 17.83
N VAL A 325 -3.21 0.46 18.62
CA VAL A 325 -1.86 0.68 19.16
C VAL A 325 -1.40 -0.55 19.98
N GLN A 326 -2.29 -1.11 20.81
CA GLN A 326 -2.00 -2.34 21.55
C GLN A 326 -1.74 -3.53 20.62
N GLY A 327 -2.51 -3.65 19.54
CA GLY A 327 -2.31 -4.69 18.53
C GLY A 327 -0.97 -4.53 17.77
N ILE A 328 -0.59 -3.31 17.44
CA ILE A 328 0.72 -3.02 16.83
C ILE A 328 1.85 -3.35 17.81
N LYS A 329 1.70 -2.98 19.09
CA LYS A 329 2.67 -3.31 20.15
C LYS A 329 2.86 -4.82 20.30
N ALA A 330 1.78 -5.62 20.17
CA ALA A 330 1.83 -7.07 20.22
C ALA A 330 2.55 -7.72 19.01
N LEU A 331 2.66 -7.04 17.88
CA LEU A 331 3.47 -7.46 16.73
C LEU A 331 4.98 -7.25 16.97
N ASP A 332 5.33 -6.53 18.04
CA ASP A 332 6.69 -6.21 18.50
C ASP A 332 7.62 -5.67 17.39
N PRO A 333 7.23 -4.62 16.66
CA PRO A 333 8.12 -3.96 15.72
C PRO A 333 9.29 -3.28 16.44
N ASP A 334 10.43 -3.13 15.79
CA ASP A 334 11.53 -2.33 16.34
C ASP A 334 11.23 -0.83 16.24
N VAL A 335 10.52 -0.39 15.18
CA VAL A 335 10.16 1.02 14.95
C VAL A 335 8.80 1.16 14.24
N VAL A 336 8.05 2.21 14.61
CA VAL A 336 6.77 2.60 13.98
C VAL A 336 6.86 4.05 13.54
N ILE A 337 6.60 4.30 12.26
CA ILE A 337 6.70 5.63 11.63
C ILE A 337 5.34 5.98 11.01
N PRO A 338 4.39 6.51 11.81
CA PRO A 338 3.07 6.89 11.30
C PRO A 338 3.15 8.15 10.44
N MET A 339 2.36 8.18 9.38
CA MET A 339 2.25 9.28 8.41
C MET A 339 0.79 9.50 8.04
N HIS A 340 0.50 10.57 7.31
CA HIS A 340 -0.73 10.83 6.58
C HIS A 340 -1.99 10.62 7.43
N CYS A 341 -2.83 9.66 7.06
CA CYS A 341 -4.12 9.37 7.69
C CYS A 341 -4.04 8.58 9.00
N SER A 342 -2.84 8.30 9.53
CA SER A 342 -2.71 7.75 10.89
C SER A 342 -3.35 8.66 11.95
N GLY A 343 -3.23 9.98 11.76
CA GLY A 343 -3.88 10.98 12.59
C GLY A 343 -3.16 11.26 13.91
N VAL A 344 -3.44 12.46 14.46
CA VAL A 344 -2.81 12.92 15.70
C VAL A 344 -3.17 12.07 16.92
N ASN A 345 -4.39 11.53 16.96
CA ASN A 345 -4.84 10.65 18.04
C ASN A 345 -4.02 9.36 18.11
N PHE A 346 -3.66 8.79 16.95
CA PHE A 346 -2.78 7.63 16.90
C PHE A 346 -1.38 7.98 17.41
N VAL A 347 -0.81 9.09 16.94
CA VAL A 347 0.53 9.54 17.36
C VAL A 347 0.57 9.76 18.88
N ALA A 348 -0.46 10.40 19.45
CA ALA A 348 -0.57 10.64 20.90
C ALA A 348 -0.64 9.30 21.69
N ALA A 349 -1.53 8.39 21.27
CA ALA A 349 -1.66 7.09 21.91
C ALA A 349 -0.38 6.24 21.78
N ALA A 350 0.26 6.26 20.63
CA ALA A 350 1.52 5.55 20.42
C ALA A 350 2.67 6.15 21.25
N HIS A 351 2.70 7.47 21.41
CA HIS A 351 3.69 8.13 22.28
C HIS A 351 3.51 7.72 23.75
N GLU A 352 2.28 7.54 24.21
CA GLU A 352 2.00 7.08 25.57
C GLU A 352 2.33 5.58 25.76
N MET A 353 1.95 4.74 24.80
CA MET A 353 1.96 3.29 24.96
C MET A 353 3.23 2.59 24.49
N MET A 354 3.98 3.20 23.54
CA MET A 354 5.21 2.64 22.97
C MET A 354 6.21 3.74 22.54
N PRO A 355 6.59 4.68 23.43
CA PRO A 355 7.42 5.84 23.11
C PRO A 355 8.76 5.46 22.46
N ASP A 356 9.37 4.37 22.93
CA ASP A 356 10.67 3.91 22.45
C ASP A 356 10.65 3.33 21.02
N LYS A 357 9.46 3.08 20.48
CA LYS A 357 9.26 2.55 19.11
C LYS A 357 8.76 3.61 18.13
N LEU A 358 8.26 4.72 18.63
CA LEU A 358 7.65 5.76 17.81
C LEU A 358 8.67 6.72 17.23
N VAL A 359 8.64 6.90 15.93
CA VAL A 359 9.40 7.94 15.22
C VAL A 359 8.44 8.81 14.43
N THR A 360 8.41 10.09 14.73
CA THR A 360 7.52 11.05 14.03
C THR A 360 8.04 11.39 12.65
N SER A 361 7.11 11.55 11.71
CA SER A 361 7.36 11.91 10.31
C SER A 361 6.84 13.30 9.98
N THR A 362 7.41 13.88 8.93
CA THR A 362 6.91 15.08 8.26
C THR A 362 7.38 15.09 6.81
N THR A 363 6.73 15.85 5.94
CA THR A 363 7.14 16.03 4.54
C THR A 363 8.63 16.42 4.47
N GLY A 364 9.38 15.81 3.56
CA GLY A 364 10.79 16.04 3.35
C GLY A 364 11.74 15.16 4.18
N ASN A 365 11.25 14.44 5.19
CA ASN A 365 12.11 13.57 5.99
C ASN A 365 12.69 12.41 5.16
N ARG A 366 13.84 11.94 5.59
CA ARG A 366 14.49 10.74 5.05
C ARG A 366 14.77 9.76 6.18
N PHE A 367 14.30 8.55 6.02
CA PHE A 367 14.52 7.44 6.93
C PHE A 367 15.46 6.44 6.28
N THR A 368 16.51 6.00 6.98
CA THR A 368 17.42 4.96 6.51
C THR A 368 17.45 3.83 7.52
N LEU A 369 17.17 2.60 7.05
CA LEU A 369 17.13 1.36 7.81
C LEU A 369 18.21 0.42 7.27
N GLY A 370 18.81 -0.43 8.12
CA GLY A 370 19.89 -1.34 7.73
C GLY A 370 21.27 -0.68 7.78
N VAL A 371 21.49 0.27 8.68
CA VAL A 371 22.79 0.94 8.94
C VAL A 371 23.44 0.36 10.18
#